data_be5856bcaf11f1705d900845329180b8
#
_entry.id   be5856bcaf11f1705d900845329180b8
#
_cell.length_a   1.000
_cell.length_b   1.000
_cell.length_c   1.000
_cell.angle_alpha   90.00
_cell.angle_beta   90.00
_cell.angle_gamma   90.00
#
_symmetry.space_group_name_H-M   'P 1'
#
loop_
_entity.id
_entity.type
_entity.pdbx_description
1 polymer ?
#
loop_
_entity_poly.entity_id
_entity_poly.type
_entity_poly.pdbx_seq_one_letter_code
_entity_poly.pdbx_strand_id
1 'polypeptide(L)'
;MNVLRSKVKKKNSQYFDISDLYYIPRDTNEDVLETGILINPIVVYRIVYENYKKDGPVRYGAGGVPYEPGCLGKTYIVDKGNSRIPAALKLGYTHIEGIIDEGNTFTL
;
A
#
# COMPACT_ATOMS: atom_id res chain seq x y z
N MET A 1 8.63 -0.66 16.83
CA MET A 1 8.10 -0.58 15.43
C MET A 1 8.98 0.37 14.64
N ASN A 2 9.41 -0.05 13.46
CA ASN A 2 10.29 0.74 12.62
C ASN A 2 9.47 1.40 11.51
N VAL A 3 9.20 2.70 11.63
CA VAL A 3 8.24 3.44 10.79
C VAL A 3 8.94 4.45 9.88
N LEU A 4 8.66 4.39 8.58
CA LEU A 4 9.02 5.46 7.66
C LEU A 4 7.95 6.56 7.76
N ARG A 5 8.30 7.67 8.39
CA ARG A 5 7.41 8.81 8.61
C ARG A 5 7.52 9.80 7.47
N SER A 6 6.39 10.41 7.11
CA SER A 6 6.39 11.47 6.10
C SER A 6 6.79 12.82 6.69
N LYS A 7 7.41 13.67 5.86
CA LYS A 7 7.72 15.05 6.24
C LYS A 7 6.48 15.91 6.29
N VAL A 8 5.60 15.78 5.30
CA VAL A 8 4.33 16.47 5.28
C VAL A 8 3.36 15.73 6.18
N LYS A 9 2.85 16.39 7.21
CA LYS A 9 1.88 15.79 8.13
C LYS A 9 0.48 16.08 7.63
N LYS A 10 -0.29 15.02 7.43
CA LYS A 10 -1.69 15.10 7.03
C LYS A 10 -2.58 14.77 8.23
N LYS A 11 -3.75 15.40 8.29
CA LYS A 11 -4.78 15.07 9.25
C LYS A 11 -5.20 13.60 9.00
N ASN A 12 -5.37 12.84 10.07
CA ASN A 12 -5.77 11.42 10.03
C ASN A 12 -4.71 10.49 9.45
N SER A 13 -3.44 10.90 9.41
CA SER A 13 -2.37 9.97 9.06
C SER A 13 -2.18 8.94 10.16
N GLN A 14 -1.77 7.75 9.76
CA GLN A 14 -1.50 6.64 10.67
C GLN A 14 -0.35 5.80 10.12
N TYR A 15 0.12 4.86 10.92
CA TYR A 15 1.21 3.98 10.54
C TYR A 15 0.65 2.63 10.12
N PHE A 16 0.94 2.23 8.89
CA PHE A 16 0.49 0.96 8.35
C PHE A 16 1.59 -0.07 8.42
N ASP A 17 1.26 -1.25 8.89
CA ASP A 17 2.13 -2.41 8.74
C ASP A 17 2.20 -2.78 7.26
N ILE A 18 3.40 -2.75 6.69
CA ILE A 18 3.58 -3.00 5.26
C ILE A 18 3.10 -4.41 4.88
N SER A 19 3.21 -5.37 5.79
CA SER A 19 2.72 -6.73 5.55
C SER A 19 1.21 -6.83 5.38
N ASP A 20 0.46 -5.82 5.83
CA ASP A 20 -1.00 -5.74 5.71
C ASP A 20 -1.46 -4.93 4.50
N LEU A 21 -0.52 -4.48 3.68
CA LEU A 21 -0.79 -3.70 2.47
C LEU A 21 -0.65 -4.56 1.23
N TYR A 22 -1.65 -4.51 0.37
CA TYR A 22 -1.48 -4.95 -1.01
C TYR A 22 -0.99 -3.78 -1.86
N TYR A 23 0.10 -3.96 -2.54
CA TYR A 23 0.66 -2.94 -3.43
C TYR A 23 1.04 -3.54 -4.76
N ILE A 24 0.87 -2.75 -5.82
CA ILE A 24 1.19 -3.19 -7.18
C ILE A 24 2.71 -3.15 -7.34
N PRO A 25 3.35 -4.25 -7.76
CA PRO A 25 4.79 -4.26 -8.01
C PRO A 25 5.16 -3.18 -9.03
N ARG A 26 6.09 -2.31 -8.64
CA ARG A 26 6.63 -1.23 -9.47
C ARG A 26 8.10 -1.09 -9.18
N ASP A 27 8.80 -0.36 -10.04
CA ASP A 27 10.19 -0.02 -9.78
C ASP A 27 10.31 0.74 -8.45
N THR A 28 11.37 0.45 -7.73
CA THR A 28 11.62 1.09 -6.44
C THR A 28 11.82 2.59 -6.63
N ASN A 29 11.18 3.39 -5.77
CA ASN A 29 11.39 4.83 -5.76
C ASN A 29 12.81 5.15 -5.28
N GLU A 30 13.66 5.59 -6.19
CA GLU A 30 15.08 5.82 -5.90
C GLU A 30 15.30 7.01 -4.98
N ASP A 31 14.47 8.05 -5.07
CA ASP A 31 14.60 9.22 -4.20
C ASP A 31 14.40 8.83 -2.74
N VAL A 32 13.38 8.04 -2.44
CA VAL A 32 13.14 7.55 -1.09
C VAL A 32 14.27 6.62 -0.66
N LEU A 33 14.73 5.75 -1.55
CA LEU A 33 15.80 4.80 -1.24
C LEU A 33 17.12 5.53 -0.94
N GLU A 34 17.48 6.54 -1.71
CA GLU A 34 18.74 7.28 -1.56
C GLU A 34 18.71 8.22 -0.36
N THR A 35 17.61 8.93 -0.16
CA THR A 35 17.51 9.96 0.89
C THR A 35 17.00 9.41 2.22
N GLY A 36 16.29 8.29 2.20
CA GLY A 36 15.57 7.79 3.37
C GLY A 36 14.41 8.67 3.79
N ILE A 37 13.95 9.58 2.91
CA ILE A 37 12.94 10.58 3.22
C ILE A 37 11.66 10.28 2.43
N LEU A 38 10.56 10.16 3.16
CA LEU A 38 9.22 10.12 2.60
C LEU A 38 8.63 11.53 2.70
N ILE A 39 8.34 12.18 1.56
CA ILE A 39 7.82 13.55 1.57
C ILE A 39 6.37 13.55 2.00
N ASN A 40 5.53 12.82 1.27
CA ASN A 40 4.09 12.72 1.53
C ASN A 40 3.73 11.33 2.03
N PRO A 41 2.70 11.20 2.89
CA PRO A 41 2.21 9.88 3.26
C PRO A 41 1.65 9.15 2.04
N ILE A 42 1.67 7.83 2.08
CA ILE A 42 1.00 7.03 1.06
C ILE A 42 -0.52 7.15 1.21
N VAL A 43 -1.26 6.80 0.18
CA VAL A 43 -2.73 6.78 0.21
C VAL A 43 -3.19 5.36 -0.04
N VAL A 44 -4.08 4.88 0.81
CA VAL A 44 -4.61 3.52 0.73
C VAL A 44 -6.14 3.54 0.70
N TYR A 45 -6.72 2.49 0.12
CA TYR A 45 -8.15 2.20 0.16
C TYR A 45 -8.38 0.98 1.02
N ARG A 46 -9.53 0.91 1.70
CA ARG A 46 -9.97 -0.30 2.39
C ARG A 46 -10.36 -1.36 1.36
N ILE A 47 -9.94 -2.60 1.59
CA ILE A 47 -10.37 -3.74 0.78
C ILE A 47 -11.64 -4.30 1.39
N VAL A 48 -12.69 -4.44 0.57
CA VAL A 48 -13.96 -5.03 0.97
C VAL A 48 -14.13 -6.34 0.22
N TYR A 49 -14.21 -7.45 0.96
CA TYR A 49 -14.35 -8.80 0.41
C TYR A 49 -15.82 -9.19 0.33
N GLU A 50 -16.61 -8.43 -0.40
CA GLU A 50 -18.06 -8.62 -0.46
C GLU A 50 -18.47 -9.80 -1.35
N ASN A 51 -17.83 -9.92 -2.50
CA ASN A 51 -18.14 -10.96 -3.50
C ASN A 51 -16.97 -11.89 -3.76
N TYR A 52 -16.04 -11.94 -2.83
CA TYR A 52 -14.84 -12.77 -2.99
C TYR A 52 -15.20 -14.25 -2.92
N LYS A 53 -14.77 -15.01 -3.95
CA LYS A 53 -14.85 -16.47 -3.96
C LYS A 53 -13.42 -16.99 -4.17
N LYS A 54 -12.96 -17.81 -3.23
CA LYS A 54 -11.61 -18.36 -3.24
C LYS A 54 -11.29 -19.08 -4.56
N ASP A 55 -12.26 -19.77 -5.13
CA ASP A 55 -12.13 -20.52 -6.37
C ASP A 55 -12.75 -19.80 -7.58
N GLY A 56 -13.01 -18.51 -7.43
CA GLY A 56 -13.56 -17.69 -8.50
C GLY A 56 -12.49 -17.26 -9.50
N PRO A 57 -12.91 -16.60 -10.59
CA PRO A 57 -11.97 -16.11 -11.58
C PRO A 57 -11.02 -15.08 -10.99
N VAL A 58 -9.77 -15.09 -11.43
CA VAL A 58 -8.75 -14.11 -11.02
C VAL A 58 -9.17 -12.73 -11.52
N ARG A 59 -9.11 -11.74 -10.64
CA ARG A 59 -9.38 -10.35 -10.98
C ARG A 59 -8.07 -9.61 -11.24
N TYR A 60 -8.12 -8.69 -12.17
CA TYR A 60 -6.95 -7.93 -12.56
C TYR A 60 -7.14 -6.45 -12.24
N GLY A 61 -6.10 -5.84 -11.70
CA GLY A 61 -6.05 -4.41 -11.45
C GLY A 61 -5.45 -3.63 -12.60
N ALA A 62 -5.12 -2.37 -12.33
CA ALA A 62 -4.43 -1.52 -13.29
C ALA A 62 -3.13 -2.17 -13.76
N GLY A 63 -2.85 -2.08 -15.06
CA GLY A 63 -1.65 -2.67 -15.64
C GLY A 63 -1.71 -4.19 -15.80
N GLY A 64 -2.88 -4.82 -15.62
CA GLY A 64 -3.04 -6.25 -15.78
C GLY A 64 -2.45 -7.08 -14.64
N VAL A 65 -2.17 -6.48 -13.49
CA VAL A 65 -1.65 -7.19 -12.32
C VAL A 65 -2.80 -7.93 -11.62
N PRO A 66 -2.70 -9.25 -11.41
CA PRO A 66 -3.75 -9.98 -10.72
C PRO A 66 -3.81 -9.58 -9.24
N TYR A 67 -5.01 -9.34 -8.73
CA TYR A 67 -5.20 -9.04 -7.31
C TYR A 67 -5.12 -10.30 -6.44
N GLU A 68 -5.44 -11.44 -7.00
CA GLU A 68 -5.41 -12.70 -6.28
C GLU A 68 -4.21 -13.57 -6.69
N PRO A 69 -3.65 -14.31 -5.75
CA PRO A 69 -4.01 -14.42 -4.34
C PRO A 69 -3.41 -13.27 -3.49
N GLY A 70 -2.74 -12.32 -4.11
CA GLY A 70 -1.96 -11.28 -3.43
C GLY A 70 -2.76 -10.43 -2.45
N CYS A 71 -4.06 -10.18 -2.72
CA CYS A 71 -4.93 -9.42 -1.82
C CYS A 71 -5.41 -10.22 -0.62
N LEU A 72 -5.34 -11.53 -0.67
CA LEU A 72 -5.93 -12.39 0.35
C LEU A 72 -5.26 -12.14 1.71
N GLY A 73 -6.06 -11.81 2.71
CA GLY A 73 -5.57 -11.51 4.04
C GLY A 73 -5.04 -10.09 4.23
N LYS A 74 -5.04 -9.26 3.18
CA LYS A 74 -4.65 -7.86 3.28
C LYS A 74 -5.86 -6.99 3.61
N THR A 75 -5.64 -5.93 4.38
CA THR A 75 -6.71 -5.01 4.80
C THR A 75 -6.83 -3.81 3.87
N TYR A 76 -5.72 -3.37 3.29
CA TYR A 76 -5.67 -2.15 2.49
C TYR A 76 -4.93 -2.38 1.18
N ILE A 77 -5.33 -1.65 0.15
CA ILE A 77 -4.61 -1.57 -1.12
C ILE A 77 -4.00 -0.17 -1.29
N VAL A 78 -2.75 -0.12 -1.73
CA VAL A 78 -2.07 1.16 -1.94
C VAL A 78 -2.53 1.78 -3.25
N ASP A 79 -3.09 2.99 -3.17
CA ASP A 79 -3.49 3.78 -4.34
C ASP A 79 -2.34 4.67 -4.81
N LYS A 80 -1.73 5.42 -3.89
CA LYS A 80 -0.60 6.30 -4.19
C LYS A 80 0.60 5.92 -3.33
N GLY A 81 1.73 5.74 -3.97
CA GLY A 81 2.97 5.43 -3.30
C GLY A 81 3.42 3.99 -3.44
N ASN A 82 2.91 3.25 -4.44
CA ASN A 82 3.29 1.85 -4.67
C ASN A 82 4.80 1.65 -4.80
N SER A 83 5.51 2.55 -5.47
CA SER A 83 6.97 2.46 -5.63
C SER A 83 7.74 2.77 -4.35
N ARG A 84 7.10 3.43 -3.39
CA ARG A 84 7.71 3.77 -2.09
C ARG A 84 7.75 2.58 -1.14
N ILE A 85 6.88 1.59 -1.34
CA ILE A 85 6.83 0.40 -0.49
C ILE A 85 8.12 -0.44 -0.63
N PRO A 86 8.58 -0.80 -1.84
CA PRO A 86 9.85 -1.50 -1.98
C PRO A 86 11.03 -0.72 -1.39
N ALA A 87 11.03 0.61 -1.55
CA ALA A 87 12.09 1.46 -0.97
C ALA A 87 12.09 1.38 0.55
N ALA A 88 10.92 1.46 1.19
CA ALA A 88 10.80 1.35 2.64
C ALA A 88 11.31 -0.01 3.13
N LEU A 89 10.95 -1.08 2.45
CA LEU A 89 11.41 -2.43 2.81
C LEU A 89 12.93 -2.58 2.67
N LYS A 90 13.51 -2.06 1.60
CA LYS A 90 14.96 -2.08 1.40
C LYS A 90 15.72 -1.29 2.46
N LEU A 91 15.11 -0.23 2.99
CA LEU A 91 15.67 0.55 4.09
C LEU A 91 15.45 -0.08 5.46
N GLY A 92 14.74 -1.20 5.54
CA GLY A 92 14.52 -1.94 6.79
C GLY A 92 13.31 -1.51 7.59
N TYR A 93 12.40 -0.72 7.02
CA TYR A 93 11.17 -0.31 7.70
C TYR A 93 10.14 -1.43 7.66
N THR A 94 9.37 -1.55 8.74
CA THR A 94 8.23 -2.49 8.83
C THR A 94 6.90 -1.77 8.64
N HIS A 95 6.88 -0.46 8.87
CA HIS A 95 5.68 0.37 8.81
C HIS A 95 5.96 1.61 7.98
N ILE A 96 4.89 2.19 7.42
CA ILE A 96 4.96 3.40 6.62
C ILE A 96 3.78 4.31 6.97
N GLU A 97 4.03 5.60 7.06
CA GLU A 97 2.98 6.58 7.31
C GLU A 97 2.10 6.75 6.08
N GLY A 98 0.79 6.73 6.28
CA GLY A 98 -0.18 6.85 5.21
C GLY A 98 -1.52 7.37 5.69
N ILE A 99 -2.41 7.61 4.75
CA ILE A 99 -3.79 8.00 5.01
C ILE A 99 -4.75 7.06 4.30
N ILE A 100 -5.91 6.84 4.89
CA ILE A 100 -6.99 6.09 4.26
C ILE A 100 -7.87 7.08 3.50
N ASP A 101 -8.08 6.82 2.21
CA ASP A 101 -9.07 7.55 1.43
C ASP A 101 -10.45 6.96 1.75
N GLU A 102 -11.17 7.64 2.65
CA GLU A 102 -12.48 7.17 3.13
C GLU A 102 -13.58 7.29 2.08
N GLY A 103 -13.37 8.09 1.02
CA GLY A 103 -14.32 8.22 -0.07
C GLY A 103 -14.29 7.07 -1.07
N ASN A 104 -13.31 6.19 -0.97
CA ASN A 104 -13.10 5.09 -1.91
C ASN A 104 -12.86 3.79 -1.16
N THR A 105 -13.36 2.70 -1.75
CA THR A 105 -13.08 1.34 -1.29
C THR A 105 -12.68 0.51 -2.50
N PHE A 106 -11.96 -0.55 -2.23
CA PHE A 106 -11.66 -1.57 -3.24
C PHE A 106 -12.47 -2.81 -2.91
N THR A 107 -13.48 -3.11 -3.73
CA THR A 107 -14.39 -4.22 -3.50
C THR A 107 -14.01 -5.42 -4.37
N LEU A 108 -13.82 -6.55 -3.73
CA LEU A 108 -13.58 -7.84 -4.38
C LEU A 108 -14.82 -8.70 -4.36
#